data_24b04a988679025bc26f213764b076d6
#
_entry.id   24b04a988679025bc26f213764b076d6
#
_cell.length_a   1.000
_cell.length_b   1.000
_cell.length_c   1.000
_cell.angle_alpha   90.00
_cell.angle_beta   90.00
_cell.angle_gamma   90.00
#
_symmetry.space_group_name_H-M   'P 1'
#
loop_
_entity.id
_entity.type
_entity.pdbx_description
1 polymer ?
#
loop_
_entity_poly.entity_id
_entity_poly.type
_entity_poly.pdbx_seq_one_letter_code
_entity_poly.pdbx_strand_id
1 'polypeptide(L)'
;MSKGKLIVFSAPSGSGKTTIVRHLLKQEELNLEFSVSATSRDQRGDEIEGKDYYFLSAKEFKSKIKKDEFLEWEEVYRDNFYGTLKTEVERIWKKGKHVIFDIDVSGGLRIKRQYPEETLAVFVKPPSIDELKIRLKKRKTESSDKINMRIAKASAELATAPLFDVVIENDELGKALTEAHKQVDEFVNIKKKEK
;
A
#
# COMPACT_ATOMS: atom_id res chain seq x y z
N MET A 1 -25.29 -3.89 -4.74
CA MET A 1 -24.08 -3.51 -5.52
C MET A 1 -22.98 -4.49 -5.17
N SER A 2 -22.29 -5.05 -6.16
CA SER A 2 -21.14 -5.93 -5.89
C SER A 2 -20.03 -5.11 -5.24
N LYS A 3 -19.44 -5.64 -4.18
CA LYS A 3 -18.23 -5.04 -3.58
C LYS A 3 -17.11 -5.00 -4.64
N GLY A 4 -16.39 -3.87 -4.73
CA GLY A 4 -15.20 -3.77 -5.56
C GLY A 4 -14.08 -4.66 -5.02
N LYS A 5 -13.02 -4.87 -5.81
CA LYS A 5 -11.82 -5.57 -5.38
C LYS A 5 -10.89 -4.66 -4.57
N LEU A 6 -10.00 -5.27 -3.79
CA LEU A 6 -8.97 -4.62 -2.98
C LEU A 6 -7.60 -5.02 -3.56
N ILE A 7 -6.82 -4.05 -4.01
CA ILE A 7 -5.50 -4.29 -4.59
C ILE A 7 -4.45 -3.69 -3.65
N VAL A 8 -3.71 -4.53 -2.97
CA VAL A 8 -2.72 -4.12 -1.96
C VAL A 8 -1.33 -4.25 -2.55
N PHE A 9 -0.60 -3.15 -2.57
CA PHE A 9 0.82 -3.13 -2.85
C PHE A 9 1.59 -2.90 -1.56
N SER A 10 2.53 -3.80 -1.25
CA SER A 10 3.45 -3.69 -0.11
C SER A 10 4.88 -3.92 -0.54
N ALA A 11 5.82 -3.27 0.11
CA ALA A 11 7.24 -3.37 -0.21
C ALA A 11 8.11 -2.72 0.87
N PRO A 12 9.37 -3.08 0.96
CA PRO A 12 10.37 -2.30 1.65
C PRO A 12 10.49 -0.88 1.08
N SER A 13 10.80 0.07 1.96
CA SER A 13 10.99 1.46 1.55
C SER A 13 12.08 1.59 0.48
N GLY A 14 11.78 2.19 -0.66
CA GLY A 14 12.73 2.33 -1.78
C GLY A 14 12.61 1.28 -2.88
N SER A 15 11.72 0.30 -2.76
CA SER A 15 11.49 -0.75 -3.77
C SER A 15 10.77 -0.26 -5.04
N GLY A 16 10.26 0.98 -5.07
CA GLY A 16 9.55 1.52 -6.24
C GLY A 16 8.03 1.33 -6.23
N LYS A 17 7.44 0.82 -5.14
CA LYS A 17 6.02 0.56 -4.95
C LYS A 17 5.12 1.73 -5.40
N THR A 18 5.36 2.93 -4.87
CA THR A 18 4.56 4.12 -5.19
C THR A 18 4.58 4.49 -6.68
N THR A 19 5.69 4.23 -7.38
CA THR A 19 5.80 4.45 -8.83
C THR A 19 4.87 3.50 -9.57
N ILE A 20 4.84 2.23 -9.18
CA ILE A 20 3.96 1.22 -9.77
C ILE A 20 2.49 1.57 -9.51
N VAL A 21 2.13 1.88 -8.25
CA VAL A 21 0.75 2.26 -7.88
C VAL A 21 0.28 3.48 -8.67
N ARG A 22 1.13 4.53 -8.80
CA ARG A 22 0.79 5.72 -9.60
C ARG A 22 0.63 5.43 -11.09
N HIS A 23 1.38 4.46 -11.63
CA HIS A 23 1.21 4.01 -13.01
C HIS A 23 -0.15 3.33 -13.19
N LEU A 24 -0.50 2.39 -12.32
CA LEU A 24 -1.78 1.67 -12.38
C LEU A 24 -3.00 2.59 -12.26
N LEU A 25 -2.91 3.62 -11.40
CA LEU A 25 -3.97 4.62 -11.25
C LEU A 25 -4.26 5.44 -12.52
N LYS A 26 -3.36 5.44 -13.50
CA LYS A 26 -3.56 6.12 -14.79
C LYS A 26 -4.23 5.23 -15.84
N GLN A 27 -4.41 3.94 -15.55
CA GLN A 27 -5.03 2.96 -16.44
C GLN A 27 -6.54 2.96 -16.18
N GLU A 28 -7.29 3.66 -17.02
CA GLU A 28 -8.74 3.86 -16.83
C GLU A 28 -9.52 2.54 -16.85
N GLU A 29 -9.08 1.58 -17.66
CA GLU A 29 -9.68 0.26 -17.80
C GLU A 29 -9.67 -0.58 -16.52
N LEU A 30 -8.72 -0.32 -15.60
CA LEU A 30 -8.63 -1.00 -14.30
C LEU A 30 -9.64 -0.46 -13.28
N ASN A 31 -10.26 0.68 -13.54
CA ASN A 31 -11.27 1.32 -12.68
C ASN A 31 -10.87 1.43 -11.21
N LEU A 32 -9.60 1.83 -10.97
CA LEU A 32 -9.01 1.95 -9.63
C LEU A 32 -9.25 3.32 -9.01
N GLU A 33 -9.33 3.36 -7.69
CA GLU A 33 -9.22 4.61 -6.91
C GLU A 33 -8.30 4.39 -5.72
N PHE A 34 -7.43 5.37 -5.46
CA PHE A 34 -6.46 5.31 -4.35
C PHE A 34 -7.15 5.44 -3.01
N SER A 35 -6.77 4.59 -2.05
CA SER A 35 -7.21 4.68 -0.66
C SER A 35 -6.35 5.67 0.10
N VAL A 36 -6.96 6.75 0.57
CA VAL A 36 -6.29 7.74 1.42
C VAL A 36 -6.21 7.19 2.84
N SER A 37 -4.99 7.05 3.37
CA SER A 37 -4.77 6.58 4.73
C SER A 37 -5.04 7.69 5.76
N ALA A 38 -5.44 7.30 6.97
CA ALA A 38 -5.45 8.19 8.12
C ALA A 38 -4.10 8.11 8.86
N THR A 39 -3.69 9.20 9.49
CA THR A 39 -2.50 9.26 10.33
C THR A 39 -2.71 10.18 11.53
N SER A 40 -2.00 9.91 12.63
CA SER A 40 -2.02 10.77 13.82
C SER A 40 -0.78 11.66 13.96
N ARG A 41 0.15 11.60 13.00
CA ARG A 41 1.25 12.57 12.98
C ARG A 41 0.80 13.92 12.43
N ASP A 42 1.53 14.94 12.79
CA ASP A 42 1.32 16.26 12.21
C ASP A 42 1.51 16.28 10.69
N GLN A 43 0.75 17.14 10.03
CA GLN A 43 0.86 17.45 8.61
C GLN A 43 2.25 18.01 8.31
N ARG A 44 2.85 17.63 7.19
CA ARG A 44 4.19 18.06 6.77
C ARG A 44 4.11 18.87 5.49
N GLY A 45 4.74 20.04 5.50
CA GLY A 45 4.86 20.89 4.30
C GLY A 45 3.52 21.12 3.60
N ASP A 46 3.46 20.75 2.32
CA ASP A 46 2.29 20.99 1.45
C ASP A 46 1.31 19.79 1.40
N GLU A 47 1.38 18.85 2.35
CA GLU A 47 0.41 17.75 2.43
C GLU A 47 -1.01 18.30 2.60
N ILE A 48 -1.99 17.68 1.95
CA ILE A 48 -3.37 18.15 1.90
C ILE A 48 -4.30 17.14 2.60
N GLU A 49 -5.13 17.64 3.54
CA GLU A 49 -6.18 16.86 4.20
C GLU A 49 -7.11 16.21 3.18
N GLY A 50 -7.39 14.91 3.39
CA GLY A 50 -8.30 14.13 2.54
C GLY A 50 -7.74 13.77 1.15
N LYS A 51 -6.49 14.18 0.86
CA LYS A 51 -5.79 13.86 -0.39
C LYS A 51 -4.53 13.05 -0.14
N ASP A 52 -3.66 13.54 0.72
CA ASP A 52 -2.42 12.84 1.10
C ASP A 52 -2.67 11.93 2.30
N TYR A 53 -3.35 12.45 3.30
CA TYR A 53 -3.82 11.74 4.50
C TYR A 53 -5.11 12.34 5.04
N TYR A 54 -5.83 11.57 5.87
CA TYR A 54 -6.77 12.07 6.86
C TYR A 54 -5.99 12.30 8.16
N PHE A 55 -5.76 13.56 8.54
CA PHE A 55 -5.00 13.90 9.72
C PHE A 55 -5.90 13.91 10.97
N LEU A 56 -5.63 13.01 11.90
CA LEU A 56 -6.37 12.84 13.14
C LEU A 56 -5.44 13.12 14.33
N SER A 57 -5.98 13.60 15.44
CA SER A 57 -5.21 13.57 16.68
C SER A 57 -4.99 12.12 17.14
N ALA A 58 -3.94 11.86 17.92
CA ALA A 58 -3.70 10.53 18.50
C ALA A 58 -4.90 10.04 19.35
N LYS A 59 -5.61 10.97 20.03
CA LYS A 59 -6.81 10.67 20.82
C LYS A 59 -7.97 10.22 19.91
N GLU A 60 -8.21 10.91 18.80
CA GLU A 60 -9.24 10.55 17.83
C GLU A 60 -8.92 9.22 17.16
N PHE A 61 -7.65 9.02 16.76
CA PHE A 61 -7.23 7.77 16.16
C PHE A 61 -7.47 6.58 17.10
N LYS A 62 -7.03 6.68 18.37
CA LYS A 62 -7.28 5.66 19.40
C LYS A 62 -8.78 5.43 19.67
N SER A 63 -9.59 6.49 19.62
CA SER A 63 -11.05 6.37 19.74
C SER A 63 -11.65 5.56 18.59
N LYS A 64 -11.20 5.81 17.35
CA LYS A 64 -11.63 5.07 16.16
C LYS A 64 -11.18 3.60 16.18
N ILE A 65 -9.98 3.31 16.71
CA ILE A 65 -9.54 1.93 16.95
C ILE A 65 -10.53 1.20 17.88
N LYS A 66 -10.90 1.81 19.01
CA LYS A 66 -11.84 1.21 19.98
C LYS A 66 -13.22 0.95 19.39
N LYS A 67 -13.63 1.72 18.38
CA LYS A 67 -14.91 1.58 17.67
C LYS A 67 -14.82 0.66 16.47
N ASP A 68 -13.67 0.01 16.24
CA ASP A 68 -13.43 -0.86 15.09
C ASP A 68 -13.68 -0.18 13.72
N GLU A 69 -13.35 1.12 13.60
CA GLU A 69 -13.55 1.92 12.39
C GLU A 69 -12.43 1.74 11.36
N PHE A 70 -11.32 1.09 11.71
CA PHE A 70 -10.21 0.82 10.80
C PHE A 70 -10.30 -0.56 10.15
N LEU A 71 -9.98 -0.63 8.87
CA LEU A 71 -9.73 -1.87 8.15
C LEU A 71 -8.41 -2.50 8.60
N GLU A 72 -7.38 -1.67 8.72
CA GLU A 72 -6.07 -2.00 9.28
C GLU A 72 -5.48 -0.74 9.91
N TRP A 73 -4.57 -0.91 10.86
CA TRP A 73 -3.80 0.17 11.46
C TRP A 73 -2.51 -0.35 12.10
N GLU A 74 -1.52 0.55 12.25
CA GLU A 74 -0.25 0.26 12.91
C GLU A 74 0.25 1.50 13.68
N GLU A 75 0.85 1.27 14.85
CA GLU A 75 1.62 2.28 15.57
C GLU A 75 3.08 2.17 15.14
N VAL A 76 3.52 3.04 14.24
CA VAL A 76 4.88 3.02 13.66
C VAL A 76 5.91 3.60 14.64
N TYR A 77 5.52 4.63 15.39
CA TYR A 77 6.26 5.21 16.50
C TYR A 77 5.25 5.57 17.59
N ARG A 78 5.73 5.77 18.83
CA ARG A 78 4.86 6.14 19.96
C ARG A 78 3.92 7.28 19.58
N ASP A 79 2.62 7.03 19.69
CA ASP A 79 1.51 7.93 19.33
C ASP A 79 1.46 8.36 17.86
N ASN A 80 2.27 7.77 16.97
CA ASN A 80 2.20 7.97 15.53
C ASN A 80 1.58 6.75 14.85
N PHE A 81 0.29 6.85 14.60
CA PHE A 81 -0.53 5.81 13.99
C PHE A 81 -0.73 6.08 12.50
N TYR A 82 -0.86 5.00 11.74
CA TYR A 82 -1.30 5.01 10.36
C TYR A 82 -2.35 3.91 10.18
N GLY A 83 -3.31 4.11 9.28
CA GLY A 83 -4.30 3.07 9.02
C GLY A 83 -5.30 3.47 7.95
N THR A 84 -6.08 2.51 7.51
CA THR A 84 -7.13 2.70 6.52
C THR A 84 -8.50 2.67 7.18
N LEU A 85 -9.27 3.73 7.03
CA LEU A 85 -10.65 3.78 7.53
C LEU A 85 -11.56 2.87 6.68
N LYS A 86 -12.46 2.10 7.32
CA LYS A 86 -13.48 1.30 6.63
C LYS A 86 -14.38 2.17 5.73
N THR A 87 -14.68 3.39 6.20
CA THR A 87 -15.48 4.37 5.43
C THR A 87 -14.82 4.82 4.14
N GLU A 88 -13.49 4.85 4.08
CA GLU A 88 -12.74 5.19 2.85
C GLU A 88 -12.93 4.11 1.78
N VAL A 89 -12.83 2.84 2.16
CA VAL A 89 -13.08 1.71 1.27
C VAL A 89 -14.54 1.71 0.78
N GLU A 90 -15.49 1.95 1.67
CA GLU A 90 -16.92 2.05 1.33
C GLU A 90 -17.19 3.20 0.37
N ARG A 91 -16.54 4.36 0.57
CA ARG A 91 -16.64 5.52 -0.32
C ARG A 91 -16.25 5.17 -1.75
N ILE A 92 -15.15 4.43 -1.92
CA ILE A 92 -14.65 4.01 -3.24
C ILE A 92 -15.58 2.95 -3.84
N TRP A 93 -16.01 1.97 -3.07
CA TRP A 93 -16.94 0.94 -3.54
C TRP A 93 -18.30 1.50 -3.95
N LYS A 94 -18.80 2.54 -3.25
CA LYS A 94 -20.05 3.25 -3.65
C LYS A 94 -19.97 3.90 -5.03
N LYS A 95 -18.76 4.24 -5.49
CA LYS A 95 -18.51 4.72 -6.86
C LYS A 95 -18.38 3.60 -7.90
N GLY A 96 -18.52 2.33 -7.48
CA GLY A 96 -18.34 1.16 -8.35
C GLY A 96 -16.89 0.87 -8.72
N LYS A 97 -15.92 1.45 -7.98
CA LYS A 97 -14.50 1.30 -8.25
C LYS A 97 -13.83 0.25 -7.38
N HIS A 98 -12.65 -0.20 -7.82
CA HIS A 98 -11.74 -1.04 -7.04
C HIS A 98 -10.80 -0.15 -6.22
N VAL A 99 -10.39 -0.63 -5.04
CA VAL A 99 -9.52 0.12 -4.13
C VAL A 99 -8.07 -0.32 -4.34
N ILE A 100 -7.15 0.63 -4.52
CA ILE A 100 -5.72 0.35 -4.53
C ILE A 100 -5.04 1.00 -3.32
N PHE A 101 -4.17 0.23 -2.65
CA PHE A 101 -3.44 0.63 -1.45
C PHE A 101 -1.94 0.66 -1.69
N ASP A 102 -1.28 1.68 -1.14
CA ASP A 102 0.18 1.80 -1.00
C ASP A 102 0.52 1.77 0.49
N ILE A 103 0.56 0.59 1.10
CA ILE A 103 0.69 0.41 2.55
C ILE A 103 1.86 -0.50 2.91
N ASP A 104 2.17 -0.57 4.21
CA ASP A 104 3.22 -1.46 4.71
C ASP A 104 2.81 -2.95 4.64
N VAL A 105 3.79 -3.81 4.91
CA VAL A 105 3.63 -5.27 4.81
C VAL A 105 2.60 -5.81 5.80
N SER A 106 2.62 -5.32 7.05
CA SER A 106 1.71 -5.80 8.10
C SER A 106 0.26 -5.44 7.79
N GLY A 107 0.03 -4.18 7.37
CA GLY A 107 -1.28 -3.69 6.94
C GLY A 107 -1.83 -4.48 5.76
N GLY A 108 -0.98 -4.72 4.74
CA GLY A 108 -1.35 -5.49 3.57
C GLY A 108 -1.80 -6.91 3.88
N LEU A 109 -1.05 -7.62 4.70
CA LEU A 109 -1.38 -8.98 5.13
C LEU A 109 -2.62 -9.03 6.04
N ARG A 110 -2.89 -7.96 6.83
CA ARG A 110 -4.14 -7.87 7.60
C ARG A 110 -5.36 -7.75 6.70
N ILE A 111 -5.30 -6.92 5.65
CA ILE A 111 -6.38 -6.78 4.66
C ILE A 111 -6.60 -8.12 3.96
N LYS A 112 -5.53 -8.78 3.47
CA LYS A 112 -5.63 -10.08 2.80
C LYS A 112 -6.30 -11.15 3.68
N ARG A 113 -5.99 -11.19 4.96
CA ARG A 113 -6.61 -12.14 5.90
C ARG A 113 -8.09 -11.88 6.15
N GLN A 114 -8.51 -10.61 6.15
CA GLN A 114 -9.92 -10.23 6.37
C GLN A 114 -10.78 -10.42 5.13
N TYR A 115 -10.19 -10.24 3.93
CA TYR A 115 -10.88 -10.30 2.64
C TYR A 115 -10.08 -11.15 1.65
N PRO A 116 -9.95 -12.46 1.89
CA PRO A 116 -9.04 -13.33 1.12
C PRO A 116 -9.41 -13.42 -0.37
N GLU A 117 -10.71 -13.44 -0.71
CA GLU A 117 -11.20 -13.60 -2.07
C GLU A 117 -11.31 -12.26 -2.83
N GLU A 118 -11.51 -11.16 -2.10
CA GLU A 118 -11.62 -9.83 -2.67
C GLU A 118 -10.28 -9.12 -2.82
N THR A 119 -9.19 -9.65 -2.21
CA THR A 119 -7.90 -8.99 -2.14
C THR A 119 -6.86 -9.66 -3.01
N LEU A 120 -6.21 -8.89 -3.88
CA LEU A 120 -4.92 -9.22 -4.49
C LEU A 120 -3.82 -8.54 -3.68
N ALA A 121 -2.99 -9.34 -3.01
CA ALA A 121 -1.84 -8.85 -2.26
C ALA A 121 -0.56 -8.99 -3.11
N VAL A 122 0.06 -7.86 -3.46
CA VAL A 122 1.25 -7.79 -4.30
C VAL A 122 2.43 -7.29 -3.48
N PHE A 123 3.52 -8.03 -3.50
CA PHE A 123 4.78 -7.62 -2.90
C PHE A 123 5.74 -7.12 -3.98
N VAL A 124 6.22 -5.89 -3.84
CA VAL A 124 7.24 -5.34 -4.77
C VAL A 124 8.62 -5.55 -4.16
N LYS A 125 9.37 -6.45 -4.76
CA LYS A 125 10.70 -6.86 -4.30
C LYS A 125 11.77 -6.06 -5.06
N PRO A 126 12.75 -5.41 -4.38
CA PRO A 126 13.94 -4.89 -5.03
C PRO A 126 14.83 -6.05 -5.50
N PRO A 127 15.70 -5.86 -6.51
CA PRO A 127 16.58 -6.93 -7.00
C PRO A 127 17.59 -7.40 -5.94
N SER A 128 18.03 -6.49 -5.06
CA SER A 128 18.90 -6.81 -3.94
C SER A 128 18.79 -5.78 -2.81
N ILE A 129 19.29 -6.15 -1.62
CA ILE A 129 19.43 -5.22 -0.48
C ILE A 129 20.43 -4.11 -0.81
N ASP A 130 21.50 -4.41 -1.56
CA ASP A 130 22.50 -3.43 -1.94
C ASP A 130 21.91 -2.37 -2.90
N GLU A 131 21.12 -2.79 -3.87
CA GLU A 131 20.41 -1.86 -4.74
C GLU A 131 19.41 -0.99 -3.95
N LEU A 132 18.71 -1.59 -2.99
CA LEU A 132 17.83 -0.84 -2.09
C LEU A 132 18.60 0.23 -1.32
N LYS A 133 19.79 -0.10 -0.80
CA LYS A 133 20.67 0.84 -0.09
C LYS A 133 21.12 1.98 -1.00
N ILE A 134 21.44 1.69 -2.27
CA ILE A 134 21.79 2.71 -3.27
C ILE A 134 20.59 3.63 -3.52
N ARG A 135 19.39 3.09 -3.73
CA ARG A 135 18.16 3.86 -3.96
C ARG A 135 17.81 4.77 -2.77
N LEU A 136 17.97 4.28 -1.55
CA LEU A 136 17.73 5.06 -0.33
C LEU A 136 18.72 6.21 -0.18
N LYS A 137 20.02 5.97 -0.44
CA LYS A 137 21.06 7.01 -0.42
C LYS A 137 20.85 8.11 -1.45
N LYS A 138 20.41 7.76 -2.67
CA LYS A 138 20.15 8.73 -3.75
C LYS A 138 19.07 9.75 -3.41
N ARG A 139 18.14 9.44 -2.51
CA ARG A 139 17.09 10.39 -2.08
C ARG A 139 17.60 11.59 -1.28
N LYS A 140 18.82 11.55 -0.73
CA LYS A 140 19.49 12.63 0.03
C LYS A 140 18.64 13.24 1.17
N THR A 141 17.61 12.55 1.64
CA THR A 141 16.64 13.08 2.62
C THR A 141 16.88 12.55 4.04
N GLU A 142 17.87 11.65 4.23
CA GLU A 142 18.02 10.92 5.49
C GLU A 142 19.46 10.74 5.93
N SER A 143 19.67 10.68 7.27
CA SER A 143 20.95 10.34 7.88
C SER A 143 21.32 8.87 7.66
N SER A 144 22.62 8.55 7.78
CA SER A 144 23.13 7.18 7.66
C SER A 144 22.45 6.21 8.63
N ASP A 145 22.16 6.65 9.87
CA ASP A 145 21.51 5.82 10.88
C ASP A 145 20.07 5.44 10.47
N LYS A 146 19.32 6.39 9.92
CA LYS A 146 17.97 6.11 9.40
C LYS A 146 18.02 5.13 8.23
N ILE A 147 19.02 5.24 7.34
CA ILE A 147 19.20 4.30 6.24
C ILE A 147 19.48 2.90 6.77
N ASN A 148 20.37 2.75 7.76
CA ASN A 148 20.68 1.45 8.36
C ASN A 148 19.46 0.82 9.05
N MET A 149 18.66 1.59 9.77
CA MET A 149 17.38 1.12 10.35
C MET A 149 16.42 0.63 9.28
N ARG A 150 16.30 1.35 8.16
CA ARG A 150 15.44 0.94 7.04
C ARG A 150 15.93 -0.32 6.35
N ILE A 151 17.24 -0.51 6.22
CA ILE A 151 17.81 -1.74 5.65
C ILE A 151 17.54 -2.93 6.57
N ALA A 152 17.68 -2.77 7.88
CA ALA A 152 17.36 -3.82 8.84
C ALA A 152 15.85 -4.21 8.76
N LYS A 153 14.97 -3.21 8.71
CA LYS A 153 13.52 -3.44 8.51
C LYS A 153 13.23 -4.12 7.17
N ALA A 154 13.92 -3.70 6.09
CA ALA A 154 13.74 -4.25 4.76
C ALA A 154 14.05 -5.76 4.69
N SER A 155 15.08 -6.23 5.40
CA SER A 155 15.42 -7.66 5.47
C SER A 155 14.29 -8.48 6.08
N ALA A 156 13.66 -7.99 7.15
CA ALA A 156 12.51 -8.63 7.78
C ALA A 156 11.28 -8.60 6.85
N GLU A 157 11.03 -7.47 6.17
CA GLU A 157 9.93 -7.33 5.22
C GLU A 157 10.10 -8.26 4.01
N LEU A 158 11.32 -8.41 3.47
CA LEU A 158 11.61 -9.32 2.36
C LEU A 158 11.33 -10.79 2.71
N ALA A 159 11.55 -11.21 3.95
CA ALA A 159 11.23 -12.55 4.40
C ALA A 159 9.73 -12.88 4.35
N THR A 160 8.87 -11.87 4.32
CA THR A 160 7.42 -12.03 4.24
C THR A 160 6.89 -12.15 2.81
N ALA A 161 7.71 -11.89 1.78
CA ALA A 161 7.29 -11.93 0.38
C ALA A 161 6.50 -13.20 -0.01
N PRO A 162 6.84 -14.43 0.47
CA PRO A 162 6.08 -15.64 0.18
C PRO A 162 4.64 -15.66 0.73
N LEU A 163 4.26 -14.72 1.58
CA LEU A 163 2.90 -14.60 2.14
C LEU A 163 1.94 -13.81 1.25
N PHE A 164 2.45 -13.23 0.18
CA PHE A 164 1.69 -12.45 -0.80
C PHE A 164 1.27 -13.32 -1.98
N ASP A 165 0.17 -12.96 -2.64
CA ASP A 165 -0.34 -13.70 -3.79
C ASP A 165 0.61 -13.58 -5.00
N VAL A 166 1.24 -12.41 -5.15
CA VAL A 166 2.15 -12.08 -6.25
C VAL A 166 3.39 -11.38 -5.73
N VAL A 167 4.56 -11.79 -6.22
CA VAL A 167 5.83 -11.09 -5.97
C VAL A 167 6.34 -10.53 -7.30
N ILE A 168 6.44 -9.20 -7.38
CA ILE A 168 6.98 -8.50 -8.57
C ILE A 168 8.39 -8.03 -8.25
N GLU A 169 9.37 -8.53 -8.98
CA GLU A 169 10.74 -8.07 -8.88
C GLU A 169 10.92 -6.76 -9.68
N ASN A 170 11.30 -5.68 -9.01
CA ASN A 170 11.52 -4.38 -9.62
C ASN A 170 13.01 -4.12 -9.87
N ASP A 171 13.57 -4.96 -10.72
CA ASP A 171 14.91 -4.77 -11.30
C ASP A 171 14.85 -3.76 -12.45
N GLU A 172 13.99 -4.02 -13.42
CA GLU A 172 13.68 -3.14 -14.54
C GLU A 172 12.26 -2.60 -14.42
N LEU A 173 12.14 -1.27 -14.26
CA LEU A 173 10.85 -0.63 -13.99
C LEU A 173 9.80 -0.96 -15.07
N GLY A 174 10.18 -0.97 -16.36
CA GLY A 174 9.25 -1.25 -17.45
C GLY A 174 8.60 -2.64 -17.32
N LYS A 175 9.40 -3.66 -17.01
CA LYS A 175 8.92 -5.02 -16.78
C LYS A 175 8.00 -5.10 -15.56
N ALA A 176 8.41 -4.44 -14.45
CA ALA A 176 7.62 -4.41 -13.25
C ALA A 176 6.25 -3.73 -13.44
N LEU A 177 6.19 -2.65 -14.24
CA LEU A 177 4.94 -1.98 -14.59
C LEU A 177 4.02 -2.87 -15.42
N THR A 178 4.57 -3.55 -16.44
CA THR A 178 3.82 -4.47 -17.30
C THR A 178 3.26 -5.65 -16.50
N GLU A 179 4.09 -6.25 -15.64
CA GLU A 179 3.65 -7.38 -14.81
C GLU A 179 2.58 -6.93 -13.79
N ALA A 180 2.77 -5.79 -13.13
CA ALA A 180 1.78 -5.25 -12.21
C ALA A 180 0.43 -4.99 -12.89
N HIS A 181 0.44 -4.40 -14.08
CA HIS A 181 -0.76 -4.18 -14.86
C HIS A 181 -1.48 -5.49 -15.18
N LYS A 182 -0.75 -6.48 -15.71
CA LYS A 182 -1.28 -7.79 -16.04
C LYS A 182 -1.95 -8.46 -14.84
N GLN A 183 -1.26 -8.53 -13.71
CA GLN A 183 -1.78 -9.18 -12.50
C GLN A 183 -3.04 -8.50 -11.97
N VAL A 184 -3.09 -7.17 -12.00
CA VAL A 184 -4.26 -6.41 -11.56
C VAL A 184 -5.41 -6.58 -12.54
N ASP A 185 -5.17 -6.48 -13.86
CA ASP A 185 -6.20 -6.66 -14.89
C ASP A 185 -6.83 -8.05 -14.82
N GLU A 186 -6.02 -9.10 -14.72
CA GLU A 186 -6.50 -10.46 -14.55
C GLU A 186 -7.40 -10.59 -13.31
N PHE A 187 -7.00 -10.00 -12.17
CA PHE A 187 -7.75 -10.09 -10.94
C PHE A 187 -9.07 -9.31 -10.93
N VAL A 188 -9.11 -8.10 -11.48
CA VAL A 188 -10.32 -7.29 -11.49
C VAL A 188 -11.32 -7.74 -12.56
N ASN A 189 -10.86 -8.39 -13.65
CA ASN A 189 -11.66 -8.81 -14.78
C ASN A 189 -11.98 -10.33 -14.83
N ILE A 190 -11.63 -11.11 -13.79
CA ILE A 190 -11.91 -12.57 -13.73
C ILE A 190 -13.37 -12.89 -14.10
N LYS A 191 -14.37 -12.15 -13.59
CA LYS A 191 -15.79 -12.38 -13.88
C LYS A 191 -16.25 -12.01 -15.30
N LYS A 192 -15.44 -11.27 -16.07
CA LYS A 192 -15.78 -10.92 -17.46
C LYS A 192 -15.44 -12.04 -18.47
N LYS A 193 -14.55 -12.97 -18.11
CA LYS A 193 -14.10 -14.07 -18.97
C LYS A 193 -14.98 -15.33 -18.87
N GLU A 194 -15.88 -15.40 -17.87
CA GLU A 194 -16.79 -16.55 -17.65
C GLU A 194 -18.22 -16.32 -18.18
N LYS A 195 -18.43 -15.25 -18.95
CA LYS A 195 -19.68 -14.96 -19.67
C LYS A 195 -19.41 -14.87 -21.17
#